data_dabcaf039890b8a2289c7b31e268bb18
#
_entry.id   dabcaf039890b8a2289c7b31e268bb18
#
_cell.length_a   1.000
_cell.length_b   1.000
_cell.length_c   1.000
_cell.angle_alpha   90.00
_cell.angle_beta   90.00
_cell.angle_gamma   90.00
#
_symmetry.space_group_name_H-M   'P 1'
#
loop_
_entity.id
_entity.type
_entity.pdbx_description
1 polymer ?
#
loop_
_entity_poly.entity_id
_entity_poly.type
_entity_poly.pdbx_seq_one_letter_code
_entity_poly.pdbx_strand_id
1 'polypeptide(L)' 'MTKIVTATYASEETLVNVRDDLVSTGIPQEKIRVNKDKLHVQVMSPDVTENEILEILRRHEPTELHD' A
#
# COMPACT_ATOMS: atom_id res chain seq x y z
N MET A 1 -7.39 -11.14 12.03
CA MET A 1 -8.36 -10.21 11.43
C MET A 1 -7.71 -9.44 10.29
N THR A 2 -8.51 -9.07 9.31
CA THR A 2 -8.02 -8.26 8.19
C THR A 2 -8.13 -6.78 8.53
N LYS A 3 -7.06 -6.03 8.28
CA LYS A 3 -7.05 -4.58 8.46
C LYS A 3 -6.92 -3.90 7.12
N ILE A 4 -7.35 -2.65 7.05
CA ILE A 4 -7.10 -1.82 5.87
C ILE A 4 -5.96 -0.88 6.24
N VAL A 5 -4.86 -0.99 5.51
CA VAL A 5 -3.71 -0.11 5.67
C VAL A 5 -3.76 0.94 4.58
N THR A 6 -3.68 2.20 4.94
CA THR A 6 -3.73 3.32 3.98
C THR A 6 -2.42 4.09 4.02
N ALA A 7 -1.81 4.28 2.87
CA ALA A 7 -0.59 5.07 2.73
C ALA A 7 -0.83 6.17 1.71
N THR A 8 -0.49 7.40 2.06
CA THR A 8 -0.62 8.56 1.17
C THR A 8 0.76 8.97 0.68
N TYR A 9 0.86 9.31 -0.59
CA TYR A 9 2.13 9.67 -1.22
C TYR A 9 2.05 11.03 -1.90
N ALA A 10 3.19 11.56 -2.32
CA ALA A 10 3.28 12.90 -2.88
C ALA A 10 2.97 12.95 -4.38
N SER A 11 2.99 11.82 -5.09
CA SER A 11 2.79 11.81 -6.54
C SER A 11 2.11 10.54 -7.01
N GLU A 12 1.45 10.61 -8.17
CA GLU A 12 0.81 9.45 -8.80
C GLU A 12 1.82 8.39 -9.23
N GLU A 13 2.99 8.81 -9.65
CA GLU A 13 4.04 7.89 -10.06
C GLU A 13 4.44 6.96 -8.92
N THR A 14 4.52 7.51 -7.72
CA THR A 14 4.83 6.71 -6.53
C THR A 14 3.74 5.67 -6.27
N LEU A 15 2.47 6.02 -6.50
CA LEU A 15 1.36 5.07 -6.32
C LEU A 15 1.53 3.84 -7.20
N VAL A 16 1.90 4.04 -8.46
CA VAL A 16 2.12 2.93 -9.40
C VAL A 16 3.28 2.05 -8.93
N ASN A 17 4.37 2.67 -8.50
CA ASN A 17 5.55 1.95 -8.02
C ASN A 17 5.23 1.12 -6.78
N VAL A 18 4.47 1.68 -5.86
CA VAL A 18 4.05 0.96 -4.65
C VAL A 18 3.17 -0.23 -5.00
N ARG A 19 2.20 -0.03 -5.87
CA ARG A 19 1.32 -1.10 -6.32
C ARG A 19 2.11 -2.23 -6.96
N ASP A 20 3.04 -1.90 -7.85
CA ASP A 20 3.86 -2.90 -8.53
C ASP A 20 4.71 -3.67 -7.53
N ASP A 21 5.27 -3.00 -6.54
CA ASP A 21 6.08 -3.62 -5.51
C ASP A 21 5.24 -4.61 -4.68
N LEU A 22 4.03 -4.21 -4.30
CA LEU A 22 3.13 -5.08 -3.55
C LEU A 22 2.75 -6.33 -4.36
N VAL A 23 2.42 -6.15 -5.63
CA VAL A 23 2.08 -7.27 -6.51
C VAL A 23 3.27 -8.22 -6.66
N SER A 24 4.47 -7.67 -6.83
CA SER A 24 5.69 -8.47 -6.96
C SER A 24 5.98 -9.30 -5.71
N THR A 25 5.57 -8.80 -4.55
CA THR A 25 5.76 -9.51 -3.28
C THR A 25 4.76 -10.66 -3.12
N GLY A 26 3.67 -10.64 -3.89
CA GLY A 26 2.67 -11.70 -3.84
C GLY A 26 1.31 -11.25 -3.31
N ILE A 27 1.11 -9.95 -3.14
CA ILE A 27 -0.18 -9.42 -2.71
C ILE A 27 -1.12 -9.39 -3.91
N PRO A 28 -2.30 -10.03 -3.85
CA PRO A 28 -3.25 -10.01 -4.97
C PRO A 28 -3.71 -8.59 -5.29
N GLN A 29 -3.82 -8.27 -6.57
CA GLN A 29 -4.29 -6.95 -7.01
C GLN A 29 -5.65 -6.59 -6.44
N GLU A 30 -6.53 -7.56 -6.28
CA GLU A 30 -7.88 -7.34 -5.77
C GLU A 30 -7.90 -6.84 -4.33
N LYS A 31 -6.78 -6.98 -3.61
CA LYS A 31 -6.63 -6.49 -2.24
C LYS A 31 -5.97 -5.12 -2.18
N ILE A 32 -5.60 -4.57 -3.32
CA ILE A 32 -4.92 -3.29 -3.41
C ILE A 32 -5.84 -2.30 -4.13
N ARG A 33 -6.05 -1.14 -3.51
CA ARG A 33 -6.83 -0.06 -4.11
C ARG A 33 -5.98 1.18 -4.21
N VAL A 34 -5.91 1.74 -5.40
CA VAL A 34 -5.16 2.98 -5.66
C VAL A 34 -6.16 4.08 -5.95
N ASN A 35 -6.06 5.19 -5.23
CA ASN A 35 -6.88 6.38 -5.46
C ASN A 35 -5.97 7.51 -5.89
N LYS A 36 -5.99 7.83 -7.19
CA LYS A 36 -5.13 8.86 -7.76
C LYS A 36 -5.53 10.27 -7.34
N ASP A 37 -6.80 10.48 -7.08
CA ASP A 37 -7.28 11.80 -6.67
C ASP A 37 -6.79 12.17 -5.28
N LYS A 38 -6.75 11.20 -4.39
CA LYS A 38 -6.31 11.40 -3.02
C LYS A 38 -4.85 11.00 -2.79
N LEU A 39 -4.20 10.50 -3.83
CA LEU A 39 -2.81 10.05 -3.80
C LEU A 39 -2.54 9.01 -2.71
N HIS A 40 -3.46 8.05 -2.55
CA HIS A 40 -3.26 7.02 -1.55
C HIS A 40 -3.42 5.61 -2.12
N VAL A 41 -2.80 4.67 -1.43
CA VAL A 41 -2.92 3.24 -1.69
C VAL A 41 -3.49 2.59 -0.44
N GLN A 42 -4.56 1.80 -0.63
CA GLN A 42 -5.16 1.04 0.46
C GLN A 42 -4.93 -0.44 0.21
N VAL A 43 -4.51 -1.16 1.23
CA VAL A 43 -4.23 -2.58 1.14
C VAL A 43 -5.01 -3.32 2.22
N MET A 44 -5.72 -4.37 1.81
CA MET A 44 -6.38 -5.27 2.76
C MET A 44 -5.32 -6.22 3.29
N SER A 45 -4.95 -6.06 4.56
CA SER A 45 -3.82 -6.74 5.15
C SER A 45 -4.26 -7.74 6.21
N PRO A 46 -4.06 -9.07 5.98
CA PRO A 46 -4.22 -10.03 7.06
C PRO A 46 -3.07 -9.88 8.06
N ASP A 47 -3.32 -10.27 9.31
CA ASP A 47 -2.35 -10.08 10.39
C ASP A 47 -0.97 -10.68 10.07
N VAL A 48 -0.96 -11.84 9.39
CA VAL A 48 0.30 -12.56 9.12
C VAL A 48 1.22 -11.83 8.16
N THR A 49 0.68 -10.96 7.30
CA THR A 49 1.48 -10.23 6.31
C THR A 49 1.54 -8.73 6.57
N GLU A 50 0.96 -8.25 7.67
CA GLU A 50 0.89 -6.83 7.98
C GLU A 50 2.28 -6.17 8.00
N ASN A 51 3.24 -6.81 8.64
CA ASN A 51 4.58 -6.23 8.75
C ASN A 51 5.26 -6.10 7.40
N GLU A 52 5.09 -7.07 6.51
CA GLU A 52 5.65 -7.00 5.16
C GLU A 52 5.03 -5.87 4.36
N ILE A 53 3.71 -5.74 4.46
CA ILE A 53 2.98 -4.68 3.75
C ILE A 53 3.43 -3.31 4.25
N LEU A 54 3.51 -3.13 5.56
CA LEU A 54 3.96 -1.87 6.16
C LEU A 54 5.38 -1.54 5.73
N GLU A 55 6.27 -2.54 5.68
CA GLU A 55 7.65 -2.32 5.27
C GLU A 55 7.73 -1.84 3.82
N ILE A 56 6.95 -2.47 2.92
CA ILE A 56 6.91 -2.08 1.52
C ILE A 56 6.38 -0.65 1.38
N LEU A 57 5.30 -0.33 2.09
CA LEU A 57 4.71 1.00 2.02
C LEU A 57 5.69 2.07 2.53
N ARG A 58 6.40 1.79 3.62
CA ARG A 58 7.38 2.72 4.18
C ARG A 58 8.60 2.92 3.29
N ARG A 59 8.94 1.91 2.51
CA ARG A 59 10.08 1.97 1.60
C ARG A 59 9.93 3.08 0.57
N HIS A 60 8.69 3.40 0.21
CA HIS A 60 8.39 4.44 -0.77
C HIS A 60 8.12 5.81 -0.15
N GLU A 61 8.41 5.97 1.15
CA GLU A 61 8.34 7.24 1.87
C GLU A 61 6.96 7.91 1.81
N PRO A 62 5.93 7.29 2.42
CA PRO A 62 4.60 7.89 2.43
C PRO A 62 4.58 9.18 3.25
N THR A 63 3.73 10.13 2.85
CA THR A 63 3.53 11.35 3.62
C THR A 63 2.67 11.06 4.84
N GLU A 64 1.78 10.05 4.74
CA GLU A 64 0.97 9.56 5.85
C GLU A 64 0.82 8.06 5.75
N LEU A 65 0.77 7.39 6.88
CA LEU A 65 0.57 5.95 6.93
C LEU A 65 -0.38 5.62 8.09
N HIS A 66 -1.50 4.99 7.76
CA HIS A 66 -2.52 4.57 8.74
C HIS A 66 -2.76 3.08 8.64
N ASP A 67 -2.69 2.38 9.75
CA ASP A 67 -2.98 0.94 9.80
C ASP A 67 -4.15 0.58 10.74
#